data_0ce47d0579bac71f9fdbcf34da89b0e4
#
_entry.id   0ce47d0579bac71f9fdbcf34da89b0e4
#
_cell.length_a   1.000
_cell.length_b   1.000
_cell.length_c   1.000
_cell.angle_alpha   90.00
_cell.angle_beta   90.00
_cell.angle_gamma   90.00
#
_symmetry.space_group_name_H-M   'P 1'
#
loop_
_entity.id
_entity.type
_entity.pdbx_description
1 polymer ?
#
loop_
_entity_poly.entity_id
_entity_poly.type
_entity_poly.pdbx_seq_one_letter_code
_entity_poly.pdbx_strand_id
1 'polypeptide(L)'
;MEKILSVLENIKGYLPLIRLADLLDVAIVAYLVYKLLSLVKSTRAANILKGVAIFLAALWLSSKLTLRVVNYILSHMVEWGVLALIIVFQPEIRRILEQLGSKNIRLLRTLAPEKELPELERAIDQTVLACTEMSRTRTGVLIVFERKILLDDVVRSGTTLDASVSSELLKNIFFVKAPMHDGAVIIRNGRILGAGCMLPLSKNVNLSRDLGMRHRAGIGMSEHSDAVVVIVSEETGSISVAIGGMLKRHLQAETLSQLLHNELMPQQEEPDRARFPLRELLRTRRKGAQNDEEE
;
A
#
# COMPACT_ATOMS: atom_id res chain seq x y z
N MET A 1 24.56 -27.32 -40.69
CA MET A 1 24.23 -26.03 -41.34
C MET A 1 22.85 -26.06 -41.99
N GLU A 2 22.43 -27.13 -42.66
CA GLU A 2 21.11 -27.26 -43.31
C GLU A 2 19.89 -27.14 -42.38
N LYS A 3 19.97 -27.67 -41.14
CA LYS A 3 18.86 -27.52 -40.14
C LYS A 3 18.65 -26.10 -39.68
N ILE A 4 19.68 -25.27 -39.68
CA ILE A 4 19.54 -23.84 -39.30
C ILE A 4 18.95 -23.03 -40.45
N LEU A 5 19.33 -23.37 -41.68
CA LEU A 5 18.78 -22.75 -42.90
C LEU A 5 17.30 -23.09 -43.10
N SER A 6 16.89 -24.33 -42.86
CA SER A 6 15.46 -24.72 -42.94
C SER A 6 14.59 -24.07 -41.86
N VAL A 7 15.13 -23.82 -40.68
CA VAL A 7 14.44 -23.07 -39.63
C VAL A 7 14.31 -21.57 -39.98
N LEU A 8 15.35 -20.99 -40.59
CA LEU A 8 15.33 -19.60 -41.07
C LEU A 8 14.37 -19.39 -42.26
N GLU A 9 14.28 -20.35 -43.19
CA GLU A 9 13.31 -20.32 -44.30
C GLU A 9 11.85 -20.44 -43.79
N ASN A 10 11.60 -21.34 -42.84
CA ASN A 10 10.30 -21.43 -42.21
C ASN A 10 9.90 -20.13 -41.46
N ILE A 11 10.82 -19.47 -40.75
CA ILE A 11 10.57 -18.19 -40.08
C ILE A 11 10.25 -17.08 -41.11
N LYS A 12 10.91 -17.04 -42.27
CA LYS A 12 10.61 -16.10 -43.35
C LYS A 12 9.20 -16.29 -43.93
N GLY A 13 8.66 -17.49 -43.94
CA GLY A 13 7.31 -17.81 -44.40
C GLY A 13 6.22 -17.30 -43.47
N TYR A 14 6.51 -17.13 -42.20
CA TYR A 14 5.54 -16.60 -41.18
C TYR A 14 5.58 -15.09 -41.00
N LEU A 15 6.61 -14.40 -41.46
CA LEU A 15 6.74 -12.94 -41.34
C LEU A 15 5.60 -12.13 -41.98
N PRO A 16 5.03 -12.49 -43.15
CA PRO A 16 3.89 -11.71 -43.72
C PRO A 16 2.54 -11.95 -43.02
N LEU A 17 2.45 -12.95 -42.11
CA LEU A 17 1.22 -13.25 -41.37
C LEU A 17 1.16 -12.52 -40.01
N ILE A 18 2.24 -11.88 -39.56
CA ILE A 18 2.29 -11.18 -38.28
C ILE A 18 1.50 -9.87 -38.40
N ARG A 19 0.33 -9.83 -37.78
CA ARG A 19 -0.50 -8.62 -37.67
C ARG A 19 0.07 -7.72 -36.57
N LEU A 20 -0.14 -6.42 -36.71
CA LEU A 20 0.23 -5.44 -35.69
C LEU A 20 -0.38 -5.80 -34.31
N ALA A 21 -1.53 -6.46 -34.32
CA ALA A 21 -2.19 -7.00 -33.12
C ALA A 21 -1.35 -8.08 -32.40
N ASP A 22 -0.66 -8.95 -33.14
CA ASP A 22 0.15 -10.02 -32.54
C ASP A 22 1.40 -9.45 -31.87
N LEU A 23 1.95 -8.36 -32.40
CA LEU A 23 3.08 -7.63 -31.81
C LEU A 23 2.64 -6.93 -30.49
N LEU A 24 1.44 -6.34 -30.47
CA LEU A 24 0.86 -5.75 -29.28
C LEU A 24 0.55 -6.80 -28.20
N ASP A 25 0.04 -7.97 -28.60
CA ASP A 25 -0.25 -9.06 -27.68
C ASP A 25 1.03 -9.57 -27.01
N VAL A 26 2.07 -9.84 -27.78
CA VAL A 26 3.39 -10.22 -27.24
C VAL A 26 3.98 -9.13 -26.34
N ALA A 27 3.86 -7.85 -26.70
CA ALA A 27 4.35 -6.74 -25.90
C ALA A 27 3.58 -6.60 -24.57
N ILE A 28 2.27 -6.79 -24.58
CA ILE A 28 1.42 -6.77 -23.37
C ILE A 28 1.79 -7.93 -22.45
N VAL A 29 1.92 -9.15 -22.98
CA VAL A 29 2.31 -10.34 -22.22
C VAL A 29 3.72 -10.17 -21.64
N ALA A 30 4.68 -9.71 -22.44
CA ALA A 30 6.04 -9.45 -21.97
C ALA A 30 6.08 -8.39 -20.86
N TYR A 31 5.30 -7.32 -20.97
CA TYR A 31 5.17 -6.29 -19.94
C TYR A 31 4.54 -6.83 -18.65
N LEU A 32 3.47 -7.64 -18.77
CA LEU A 32 2.83 -8.28 -17.62
C LEU A 32 3.79 -9.23 -16.90
N VAL A 33 4.52 -10.06 -17.66
CA VAL A 33 5.53 -10.98 -17.11
C VAL A 33 6.67 -10.21 -16.44
N TYR A 34 7.18 -9.15 -17.08
CA TYR A 34 8.22 -8.28 -16.49
C TYR A 34 7.74 -7.65 -15.17
N LYS A 35 6.53 -7.11 -15.16
CA LYS A 35 5.94 -6.48 -13.97
C LYS A 35 5.71 -7.50 -12.84
N LEU A 36 5.26 -8.71 -13.20
CA LEU A 36 5.09 -9.82 -12.26
C LEU A 36 6.43 -10.25 -11.65
N LEU A 37 7.47 -10.44 -12.47
CA LEU A 37 8.82 -10.78 -12.03
C LEU A 37 9.46 -9.67 -11.17
N SER A 38 9.18 -8.41 -11.48
CA SER A 38 9.65 -7.26 -10.69
C SER A 38 9.02 -7.21 -9.30
N LEU A 39 7.74 -7.58 -9.17
CA LEU A 39 7.05 -7.67 -7.88
C LEU A 39 7.62 -8.78 -6.98
N VAL A 40 8.13 -9.84 -7.58
CA VAL A 40 8.61 -11.03 -6.86
C VAL A 40 10.03 -10.86 -6.31
N LYS A 41 10.84 -9.90 -6.82
CA LYS A 41 12.28 -9.76 -6.49
C LYS A 41 12.59 -9.50 -5.00
N SER A 42 11.66 -9.08 -4.16
CA SER A 42 11.94 -8.67 -2.78
C SER A 42 11.20 -9.48 -1.69
N THR A 43 10.51 -10.57 -2.03
CA THR A 43 9.65 -11.28 -1.09
C THR A 43 9.99 -12.77 -0.95
N ARG A 44 9.50 -13.39 0.13
CA ARG A 44 9.53 -14.86 0.35
C ARG A 44 8.93 -15.63 -0.83
N ALA A 45 8.06 -14.99 -1.62
CA ALA A 45 7.48 -15.52 -2.85
C ALA A 45 8.54 -15.87 -3.92
N ALA A 46 9.69 -15.18 -3.96
CA ALA A 46 10.77 -15.47 -4.90
C ALA A 46 11.34 -16.90 -4.73
N ASN A 47 11.46 -17.37 -3.51
CA ASN A 47 11.99 -18.71 -3.23
C ASN A 47 10.97 -19.81 -3.59
N ILE A 48 9.68 -19.54 -3.38
CA ILE A 48 8.61 -20.46 -3.78
C ILE A 48 8.55 -20.55 -5.31
N LEU A 49 8.66 -19.41 -6.01
CA LEU A 49 8.67 -19.40 -7.48
C LEU A 49 9.86 -20.15 -8.07
N LYS A 50 11.05 -20.04 -7.47
CA LYS A 50 12.21 -20.84 -7.85
C LYS A 50 11.96 -22.35 -7.68
N GLY A 51 11.34 -22.74 -6.56
CA GLY A 51 10.95 -24.14 -6.30
C GLY A 51 9.99 -24.67 -7.36
N VAL A 52 8.95 -23.89 -7.69
CA VAL A 52 7.98 -24.22 -8.76
C VAL A 52 8.67 -24.33 -10.12
N ALA A 53 9.57 -23.41 -10.45
CA ALA A 53 10.31 -23.44 -11.72
C ALA A 53 11.20 -24.68 -11.83
N ILE A 54 11.90 -25.09 -10.76
CA ILE A 54 12.71 -26.31 -10.71
C ILE A 54 11.82 -27.53 -10.88
N PHE A 55 10.66 -27.55 -10.23
CA PHE A 55 9.70 -28.67 -10.33
C PHE A 55 9.16 -28.84 -11.76
N LEU A 56 8.78 -27.73 -12.42
CA LEU A 56 8.32 -27.74 -13.80
C LEU A 56 9.43 -28.18 -14.77
N ALA A 57 10.67 -27.74 -14.51
CA ALA A 57 11.83 -28.19 -15.30
C ALA A 57 12.10 -29.68 -15.15
N ALA A 58 11.97 -30.22 -13.93
CA ALA A 58 12.09 -31.66 -13.67
C ALA A 58 10.99 -32.47 -14.38
N LEU A 59 9.74 -31.96 -14.38
CA LEU A 59 8.61 -32.58 -15.07
C LEU A 59 8.84 -32.59 -16.60
N TRP A 60 9.30 -31.48 -17.17
CA TRP A 60 9.63 -31.40 -18.58
C TRP A 60 10.77 -32.36 -18.97
N LEU A 61 11.82 -32.40 -18.16
CA LEU A 61 12.96 -33.30 -18.38
C LEU A 61 12.55 -34.77 -18.27
N SER A 62 11.74 -35.13 -17.29
CA SER A 62 11.17 -36.47 -17.10
C SER A 62 10.35 -36.93 -18.32
N SER A 63 9.56 -36.00 -18.89
CA SER A 63 8.81 -36.24 -20.11
C SER A 63 9.72 -36.52 -21.32
N LYS A 64 10.82 -35.76 -21.47
CA LYS A 64 11.81 -35.92 -22.56
C LYS A 64 12.61 -37.22 -22.45
N LEU A 65 12.93 -37.62 -21.21
CA LEU A 65 13.71 -38.85 -20.95
C LEU A 65 12.83 -40.10 -20.88
N THR A 66 11.52 -40.00 -21.20
CA THR A 66 10.55 -41.12 -21.18
C THR A 66 10.50 -41.90 -19.85
N LEU A 67 10.76 -41.20 -18.73
CA LEU A 67 10.74 -41.77 -17.37
C LEU A 67 9.29 -41.91 -16.88
N ARG A 68 8.63 -43.02 -17.25
CA ARG A 68 7.17 -43.22 -17.03
C ARG A 68 6.76 -43.10 -15.56
N VAL A 69 7.49 -43.73 -14.63
CA VAL A 69 7.16 -43.71 -13.20
C VAL A 69 7.32 -42.30 -12.59
N VAL A 70 8.45 -41.66 -12.87
CA VAL A 70 8.75 -40.32 -12.37
C VAL A 70 7.76 -39.31 -12.94
N ASN A 71 7.47 -39.39 -14.23
CA ASN A 71 6.49 -38.50 -14.88
C ASN A 71 5.08 -38.68 -14.27
N TYR A 72 4.66 -39.93 -14.03
CA TYR A 72 3.38 -40.22 -13.39
C TYR A 72 3.27 -39.61 -12.01
N ILE A 73 4.29 -39.77 -11.16
CA ILE A 73 4.31 -39.20 -9.80
C ILE A 73 4.30 -37.66 -9.87
N LEU A 74 5.19 -37.06 -10.68
CA LEU A 74 5.28 -35.62 -10.81
C LEU A 74 3.97 -35.00 -11.36
N SER A 75 3.31 -35.64 -12.32
CA SER A 75 2.05 -35.17 -12.89
C SER A 75 0.93 -35.17 -11.86
N HIS A 76 0.83 -36.22 -11.03
CA HIS A 76 -0.14 -36.23 -9.93
C HIS A 76 0.16 -35.20 -8.84
N MET A 77 1.46 -34.93 -8.59
CA MET A 77 1.85 -33.86 -7.65
C MET A 77 1.48 -32.46 -8.16
N VAL A 78 1.34 -32.24 -9.47
CA VAL A 78 0.88 -30.94 -10.02
C VAL A 78 -0.56 -30.65 -9.58
N GLU A 79 -1.46 -31.64 -9.63
CA GLU A 79 -2.87 -31.46 -9.27
C GLU A 79 -3.02 -31.00 -7.82
N TRP A 80 -2.32 -31.65 -6.90
CA TRP A 80 -2.33 -31.27 -5.47
C TRP A 80 -1.49 -30.02 -5.21
N GLY A 81 -0.42 -29.80 -5.99
CA GLY A 81 0.46 -28.65 -5.90
C GLY A 81 -0.23 -27.34 -6.21
N VAL A 82 -1.12 -27.32 -7.19
CA VAL A 82 -1.92 -26.12 -7.53
C VAL A 82 -2.84 -25.75 -6.36
N LEU A 83 -3.50 -26.73 -5.73
CA LEU A 83 -4.34 -26.48 -4.57
C LEU A 83 -3.52 -25.95 -3.38
N ALA A 84 -2.37 -26.56 -3.10
CA ALA A 84 -1.45 -26.10 -2.07
C ALA A 84 -0.94 -24.68 -2.34
N LEU A 85 -0.63 -24.36 -3.60
CA LEU A 85 -0.19 -23.03 -4.00
C LEU A 85 -1.27 -21.96 -3.74
N ILE A 86 -2.53 -22.26 -4.08
CA ILE A 86 -3.66 -21.34 -3.81
C ILE A 86 -3.80 -21.09 -2.32
N ILE A 87 -3.69 -22.11 -1.47
CA ILE A 87 -3.78 -21.98 -0.02
C ILE A 87 -2.61 -21.12 0.53
N VAL A 88 -1.38 -21.37 0.05
CA VAL A 88 -0.20 -20.63 0.49
C VAL A 88 -0.26 -19.16 0.06
N PHE A 89 -0.77 -18.86 -1.13
CA PHE A 89 -0.89 -17.50 -1.65
C PHE A 89 -2.23 -16.82 -1.32
N GLN A 90 -3.12 -17.48 -0.58
CA GLN A 90 -4.40 -16.89 -0.17
C GLN A 90 -4.24 -15.50 0.48
N PRO A 91 -3.32 -15.27 1.45
CA PRO A 91 -3.15 -13.95 2.07
C PRO A 91 -2.63 -12.89 1.10
N GLU A 92 -1.76 -13.27 0.15
CA GLU A 92 -1.23 -12.35 -0.87
C GLU A 92 -2.31 -11.95 -1.88
N ILE A 93 -3.11 -12.91 -2.34
CA ILE A 93 -4.24 -12.67 -3.25
C ILE A 93 -5.26 -11.76 -2.56
N ARG A 94 -5.59 -12.01 -1.30
CA ARG A 94 -6.48 -11.17 -0.51
C ARG A 94 -5.97 -9.73 -0.43
N ARG A 95 -4.68 -9.51 -0.12
CA ARG A 95 -4.06 -8.18 -0.11
C ARG A 95 -4.15 -7.46 -1.45
N ILE A 96 -3.90 -8.17 -2.55
CA ILE A 96 -3.98 -7.59 -3.90
C ILE A 96 -5.43 -7.18 -4.22
N LEU A 97 -6.42 -8.02 -3.90
CA LEU A 97 -7.83 -7.72 -4.11
C LEU A 97 -8.29 -6.52 -3.26
N GLU A 98 -7.87 -6.44 -1.99
CA GLU A 98 -8.13 -5.31 -1.11
C GLU A 98 -7.53 -4.00 -1.67
N GLN A 99 -6.28 -4.04 -2.18
CA GLN A 99 -5.64 -2.89 -2.81
C GLN A 99 -6.31 -2.48 -4.13
N LEU A 100 -6.79 -3.43 -4.93
CA LEU A 100 -7.53 -3.14 -6.17
C LEU A 100 -8.93 -2.61 -5.86
N GLY A 101 -9.60 -3.15 -4.86
CA GLY A 101 -10.91 -2.67 -4.37
C GLY A 101 -10.81 -1.22 -3.87
N SER A 102 -9.78 -0.89 -3.10
CA SER A 102 -9.58 0.46 -2.56
C SER A 102 -9.30 1.52 -3.62
N LYS A 103 -8.67 1.17 -4.76
CA LYS A 103 -8.45 2.10 -5.88
C LYS A 103 -9.74 2.51 -6.59
N ASN A 104 -10.69 1.59 -6.75
CA ASN A 104 -11.97 1.88 -7.39
C ASN A 104 -12.90 2.70 -6.49
N ILE A 105 -12.81 2.54 -5.17
CA ILE A 105 -13.54 3.35 -4.18
C ILE A 105 -13.05 4.80 -4.21
N ARG A 106 -11.78 5.05 -4.55
CA ARG A 106 -11.25 6.42 -4.70
C ARG A 106 -11.92 7.21 -5.84
N LEU A 107 -12.31 6.55 -6.94
CA LEU A 107 -13.06 7.20 -8.03
C LEU A 107 -14.49 7.60 -7.58
N LEU A 108 -15.11 6.76 -6.74
CA LEU A 108 -16.42 7.07 -6.13
C LEU A 108 -16.30 8.12 -5.03
N ARG A 109 -15.15 8.17 -4.33
CA ARG A 109 -14.87 9.13 -3.27
C ARG A 109 -14.56 10.55 -3.77
N THR A 110 -14.13 10.69 -5.04
CA THR A 110 -14.03 12.01 -5.72
C THR A 110 -15.41 12.62 -5.99
N LEU A 111 -16.48 11.81 -5.87
CA LEU A 111 -17.88 12.23 -5.96
C LEU A 111 -18.55 12.38 -4.58
N ALA A 112 -17.84 12.07 -3.48
CA ALA A 112 -18.35 12.24 -2.11
C ALA A 112 -18.12 13.68 -1.62
N PRO A 113 -19.08 14.24 -0.88
CA PRO A 113 -19.15 15.68 -0.65
C PRO A 113 -18.05 16.21 0.27
N GLU A 114 -17.73 17.50 0.07
CA GLU A 114 -16.84 18.40 0.82
C GLU A 114 -16.94 18.36 2.37
N LYS A 115 -17.84 17.55 2.95
CA LYS A 115 -18.08 17.48 4.40
C LYS A 115 -17.01 16.73 5.20
N GLU A 116 -16.24 15.85 4.59
CA GLU A 116 -15.25 15.04 5.32
C GLU A 116 -13.94 15.79 5.62
N LEU A 117 -13.57 16.77 4.81
CA LEU A 117 -12.34 17.55 4.99
C LEU A 117 -12.32 18.37 6.29
N PRO A 118 -13.38 19.13 6.64
CA PRO A 118 -13.41 19.89 7.89
C PRO A 118 -13.42 18.99 9.15
N GLU A 119 -14.00 17.78 9.06
CA GLU A 119 -14.00 16.83 10.18
C GLU A 119 -12.61 16.24 10.40
N LEU A 120 -11.89 15.93 9.34
CA LEU A 120 -10.52 15.42 9.41
C LEU A 120 -9.55 16.48 9.93
N GLU A 121 -9.64 17.72 9.43
CA GLU A 121 -8.83 18.85 9.90
C GLU A 121 -9.04 19.07 11.40
N ARG A 122 -10.30 19.15 11.84
CA ARG A 122 -10.64 19.24 13.25
C ARG A 122 -10.10 18.08 14.07
N ALA A 123 -10.16 16.85 13.55
CA ALA A 123 -9.62 15.67 14.23
C ALA A 123 -8.10 15.74 14.40
N ILE A 124 -7.38 16.27 13.41
CA ILE A 124 -5.94 16.51 13.50
C ILE A 124 -5.66 17.50 14.62
N ASP A 125 -6.32 18.67 14.63
CA ASP A 125 -6.11 19.71 15.62
C ASP A 125 -6.40 19.22 17.04
N GLN A 126 -7.51 18.51 17.23
CA GLN A 126 -7.89 17.93 18.52
C GLN A 126 -6.88 16.86 18.99
N THR A 127 -6.33 16.07 18.05
CA THR A 127 -5.30 15.08 18.36
C THR A 127 -3.99 15.75 18.77
N VAL A 128 -3.58 16.81 18.07
CA VAL A 128 -2.36 17.57 18.41
C VAL A 128 -2.49 18.19 19.81
N LEU A 129 -3.65 18.80 20.10
CA LEU A 129 -3.93 19.37 21.41
C LEU A 129 -3.85 18.31 22.51
N ALA A 130 -4.54 17.17 22.33
CA ALA A 130 -4.55 16.07 23.28
C ALA A 130 -3.13 15.51 23.51
N CYS A 131 -2.38 15.24 22.42
CA CYS A 131 -1.01 14.71 22.51
C CYS A 131 -0.07 15.68 23.22
N THR A 132 -0.23 16.99 23.01
CA THR A 132 0.59 18.02 23.66
C THR A 132 0.33 18.06 25.16
N GLU A 133 -0.91 17.97 25.60
CA GLU A 133 -1.26 17.93 27.02
C GLU A 133 -0.80 16.62 27.67
N MET A 134 -1.04 15.47 27.01
CA MET A 134 -0.63 14.16 27.51
C MET A 134 0.89 13.96 27.49
N SER A 135 1.61 14.64 26.62
CA SER A 135 3.07 14.73 26.65
C SER A 135 3.61 15.33 27.97
N ARG A 136 2.98 16.41 28.44
CA ARG A 136 3.35 17.09 29.70
C ARG A 136 3.11 16.20 30.91
N THR A 137 2.03 15.42 30.88
CA THR A 137 1.68 14.49 31.97
C THR A 137 2.33 13.11 31.85
N ARG A 138 3.12 12.89 30.79
CA ARG A 138 3.72 11.60 30.44
C ARG A 138 2.68 10.46 30.37
N THR A 139 1.54 10.78 29.83
CA THR A 139 0.49 9.79 29.56
C THR A 139 0.79 9.09 28.24
N GLY A 140 0.87 7.75 28.26
CA GLY A 140 1.14 6.95 27.06
C GLY A 140 -0.02 7.01 26.08
N VAL A 141 0.25 7.33 24.82
CA VAL A 141 -0.75 7.46 23.74
C VAL A 141 -0.36 6.61 22.55
N LEU A 142 -1.37 6.03 21.89
CA LEU A 142 -1.20 5.31 20.63
C LEU A 142 -2.45 5.57 19.76
N ILE A 143 -2.31 6.44 18.78
CA ILE A 143 -3.40 6.85 17.88
C ILE A 143 -3.02 6.50 16.44
N VAL A 144 -3.92 5.83 15.73
CA VAL A 144 -3.74 5.39 14.34
C VAL A 144 -4.72 6.14 13.46
N PHE A 145 -4.23 6.94 12.53
CA PHE A 145 -5.02 7.50 11.45
C PHE A 145 -5.01 6.52 10.28
N GLU A 146 -6.16 5.93 10.00
CA GLU A 146 -6.37 5.06 8.85
C GLU A 146 -6.36 5.89 7.56
N ARG A 147 -5.75 5.35 6.51
CA ARG A 147 -5.70 6.02 5.21
C ARG A 147 -6.44 5.22 4.14
N LYS A 148 -5.72 4.54 3.25
CA LYS A 148 -6.30 3.78 2.14
C LYS A 148 -6.59 2.33 2.50
N ILE A 149 -5.76 1.75 3.38
CA ILE A 149 -5.89 0.37 3.84
C ILE A 149 -6.80 0.37 5.05
N LEU A 150 -7.96 -0.30 4.92
CA LEU A 150 -8.92 -0.41 6.01
C LEU A 150 -8.39 -1.29 7.13
N LEU A 151 -8.62 -0.87 8.38
CA LEU A 151 -8.13 -1.54 9.59
C LEU A 151 -9.27 -2.21 10.38
N ASP A 152 -10.30 -2.70 9.69
CA ASP A 152 -11.47 -3.28 10.34
C ASP A 152 -11.12 -4.48 11.26
N ASP A 153 -10.13 -5.30 10.87
CA ASP A 153 -9.65 -6.41 11.70
C ASP A 153 -9.00 -5.92 13.00
N VAL A 154 -8.32 -4.77 12.94
CA VAL A 154 -7.73 -4.12 14.12
C VAL A 154 -8.82 -3.53 15.00
N VAL A 155 -9.80 -2.84 14.43
CA VAL A 155 -10.94 -2.25 15.17
C VAL A 155 -11.73 -3.33 15.92
N ARG A 156 -11.94 -4.49 15.32
CA ARG A 156 -12.63 -5.65 15.96
C ARG A 156 -11.92 -6.19 17.20
N SER A 157 -10.64 -5.94 17.37
CA SER A 157 -9.87 -6.38 18.55
C SER A 157 -10.11 -5.50 19.78
N GLY A 158 -10.68 -4.30 19.59
CA GLY A 158 -10.98 -3.32 20.63
C GLY A 158 -12.48 -3.10 20.85
N THR A 159 -12.79 -1.97 21.47
CA THR A 159 -14.16 -1.51 21.70
C THR A 159 -14.55 -0.50 20.62
N THR A 160 -15.64 -0.78 19.89
CA THR A 160 -16.19 0.16 18.89
C THR A 160 -16.84 1.34 19.58
N LEU A 161 -16.52 2.57 19.14
CA LEU A 161 -17.01 3.81 19.76
C LEU A 161 -17.87 4.66 18.82
N ASP A 162 -17.45 4.79 17.55
CA ASP A 162 -18.06 5.67 16.54
C ASP A 162 -18.34 7.10 17.05
N ALA A 163 -17.30 7.79 17.52
CA ALA A 163 -17.38 9.10 18.13
C ALA A 163 -16.59 10.17 17.35
N SER A 164 -17.00 11.44 17.47
CA SER A 164 -16.20 12.57 16.99
C SER A 164 -14.91 12.71 17.81
N VAL A 165 -13.81 13.09 17.15
CA VAL A 165 -12.53 13.32 17.84
C VAL A 165 -12.64 14.62 18.64
N SER A 166 -12.34 14.54 19.93
CA SER A 166 -12.10 15.69 20.80
C SER A 166 -10.93 15.41 21.74
N SER A 167 -10.24 16.47 22.15
CA SER A 167 -9.09 16.33 23.05
C SER A 167 -9.49 15.73 24.40
N GLU A 168 -10.68 16.08 24.88
CA GLU A 168 -11.24 15.58 26.15
C GLU A 168 -11.53 14.07 26.07
N LEU A 169 -12.11 13.62 24.96
CA LEU A 169 -12.39 12.19 24.76
C LEU A 169 -11.11 11.39 24.66
N LEU A 170 -10.12 11.86 23.90
CA LEU A 170 -8.81 11.20 23.79
C LEU A 170 -8.11 11.13 25.15
N LYS A 171 -8.12 12.21 25.94
CA LYS A 171 -7.56 12.23 27.31
C LYS A 171 -8.26 11.23 28.23
N ASN A 172 -9.60 11.11 28.14
CA ASN A 172 -10.35 10.12 28.91
C ASN A 172 -10.06 8.69 28.48
N ILE A 173 -9.93 8.41 27.18
CA ILE A 173 -9.59 7.09 26.69
C ILE A 173 -8.21 6.66 27.21
N PHE A 174 -7.19 7.52 27.11
CA PHE A 174 -5.83 7.23 27.53
C PHE A 174 -5.55 7.50 29.03
N PHE A 175 -6.59 7.89 29.79
CA PHE A 175 -6.44 8.06 31.23
C PHE A 175 -5.96 6.76 31.88
N VAL A 176 -4.89 6.82 32.67
CA VAL A 176 -4.25 5.66 33.29
C VAL A 176 -5.28 4.88 34.12
N LYS A 177 -5.35 3.56 33.89
CA LYS A 177 -6.33 2.62 34.47
C LYS A 177 -7.75 2.72 33.90
N ALA A 178 -8.04 3.57 32.91
CA ALA A 178 -9.31 3.47 32.18
C ALA A 178 -9.37 2.13 31.41
N PRO A 179 -10.54 1.51 31.24
CA PRO A 179 -10.66 0.20 30.58
C PRO A 179 -10.10 0.14 29.15
N MET A 180 -10.06 1.28 28.45
CA MET A 180 -9.66 1.37 27.04
C MET A 180 -8.26 1.99 26.83
N HIS A 181 -7.49 2.26 27.91
CA HIS A 181 -6.20 2.97 27.80
C HIS A 181 -5.08 2.09 27.25
N ASP A 182 -5.22 0.77 27.40
CA ASP A 182 -4.23 -0.20 26.88
C ASP A 182 -4.62 -0.64 25.47
N GLY A 183 -3.87 -0.16 24.50
CA GLY A 183 -4.13 -0.35 23.09
C GLY A 183 -4.16 0.94 22.31
N ALA A 184 -4.62 0.86 21.07
CA ALA A 184 -4.67 1.98 20.13
C ALA A 184 -6.09 2.52 19.96
N VAL A 185 -6.17 3.82 19.66
CA VAL A 185 -7.36 4.47 19.12
C VAL A 185 -7.23 4.50 17.60
N ILE A 186 -8.26 4.06 16.89
CA ILE A 186 -8.30 4.08 15.43
C ILE A 186 -9.22 5.21 14.96
N ILE A 187 -8.69 6.08 14.12
CA ILE A 187 -9.41 7.23 13.53
C ILE A 187 -9.54 7.00 12.02
N ARG A 188 -10.77 7.07 11.51
CA ARG A 188 -11.13 7.03 10.09
C ARG A 188 -11.99 8.23 9.75
N ASN A 189 -11.62 8.99 8.71
CA ASN A 189 -12.40 10.15 8.22
C ASN A 189 -12.77 11.16 9.31
N GLY A 190 -11.86 11.44 10.26
CA GLY A 190 -12.10 12.37 11.35
C GLY A 190 -12.95 11.83 12.52
N ARG A 191 -13.28 10.52 12.55
CA ARG A 191 -14.04 9.88 13.63
C ARG A 191 -13.27 8.77 14.31
N ILE A 192 -13.42 8.63 15.61
CA ILE A 192 -12.90 7.49 16.38
C ILE A 192 -13.78 6.29 16.09
N LEU A 193 -13.23 5.26 15.44
CA LEU A 193 -13.93 4.00 15.20
C LEU A 193 -13.92 3.11 16.43
N GLY A 194 -12.79 3.02 17.11
CA GLY A 194 -12.62 2.16 18.28
C GLY A 194 -11.42 2.55 19.11
N ALA A 195 -11.36 2.02 20.33
CA ALA A 195 -10.28 2.20 21.28
C ALA A 195 -9.92 0.88 21.96
N GLY A 196 -8.73 0.82 22.58
CA GLY A 196 -8.18 -0.41 23.15
C GLY A 196 -7.85 -1.45 22.08
N CYS A 197 -7.58 -1.03 20.85
CA CYS A 197 -7.30 -1.93 19.71
C CYS A 197 -5.87 -2.48 19.79
N MET A 198 -5.72 -3.78 19.49
CA MET A 198 -4.43 -4.45 19.47
C MET A 198 -3.72 -4.24 18.14
N LEU A 199 -2.47 -3.76 18.18
CA LEU A 199 -1.64 -3.57 17.00
C LEU A 199 -0.57 -4.66 16.88
N PRO A 200 -0.15 -5.02 15.65
CA PRO A 200 0.99 -5.90 15.44
C PRO A 200 2.27 -5.22 15.91
N LEU A 201 3.14 -5.97 16.58
CA LEU A 201 4.45 -5.48 16.98
C LEU A 201 5.46 -5.61 15.83
N SER A 202 6.32 -4.61 15.67
CA SER A 202 7.44 -4.72 14.73
C SER A 202 8.40 -5.82 15.17
N LYS A 203 8.81 -6.65 14.19
CA LYS A 203 9.81 -7.71 14.36
C LYS A 203 11.23 -7.25 13.98
N ASN A 204 11.41 -5.95 13.71
CA ASN A 204 12.70 -5.42 13.34
C ASN A 204 13.67 -5.45 14.54
N VAL A 205 14.72 -6.24 14.42
CA VAL A 205 15.75 -6.42 15.47
C VAL A 205 16.67 -5.21 15.61
N ASN A 206 16.69 -4.32 14.62
CA ASN A 206 17.54 -3.11 14.60
C ASN A 206 16.89 -1.92 15.34
N LEU A 207 15.69 -2.09 15.89
CA LEU A 207 15.06 -1.05 16.68
C LEU A 207 15.80 -0.85 18.00
N SER A 208 15.98 0.42 18.41
CA SER A 208 16.58 0.75 19.70
C SER A 208 15.86 0.03 20.84
N ARG A 209 16.63 -0.44 21.82
CA ARG A 209 16.10 -1.10 23.02
C ARG A 209 15.30 -0.16 23.91
N ASP A 210 15.54 1.15 23.79
CA ASP A 210 14.85 2.20 24.54
C ASP A 210 13.41 2.46 24.06
N LEU A 211 12.97 1.76 23.01
CA LEU A 211 11.60 1.91 22.49
C LEU A 211 10.65 0.99 23.28
N GLY A 212 9.72 1.62 24.01
CA GLY A 212 8.64 0.93 24.71
C GLY A 212 7.67 0.22 23.76
N MET A 213 6.74 -0.54 24.35
CA MET A 213 5.78 -1.38 23.60
C MET A 213 4.91 -0.57 22.63
N ARG A 214 4.44 0.63 23.02
CA ARG A 214 3.64 1.51 22.14
C ARG A 214 4.39 1.95 20.89
N HIS A 215 5.70 2.22 21.02
CA HIS A 215 6.53 2.54 19.86
C HIS A 215 6.68 1.35 18.91
N ARG A 216 6.94 0.14 19.46
CA ARG A 216 7.04 -1.08 18.67
C ARG A 216 5.74 -1.44 17.98
N ALA A 217 4.60 -1.20 18.64
CA ALA A 217 3.27 -1.39 18.08
C ALA A 217 2.99 -0.38 16.95
N GLY A 218 3.33 0.90 17.17
CA GLY A 218 3.15 1.95 16.15
C GLY A 218 4.00 1.70 14.90
N ILE A 219 5.27 1.33 15.07
CA ILE A 219 6.14 0.94 13.94
C ILE A 219 5.55 -0.29 13.24
N GLY A 220 5.19 -1.34 13.98
CA GLY A 220 4.61 -2.56 13.41
C GLY A 220 3.34 -2.29 12.61
N MET A 221 2.46 -1.42 13.09
CA MET A 221 1.27 -1.02 12.35
C MET A 221 1.61 -0.28 11.05
N SER A 222 2.58 0.63 11.10
CA SER A 222 3.04 1.37 9.92
C SER A 222 3.86 0.53 8.92
N GLU A 223 4.40 -0.64 9.34
CA GLU A 223 5.02 -1.63 8.44
C GLU A 223 3.97 -2.43 7.67
N HIS A 224 2.79 -2.65 8.27
CA HIS A 224 1.72 -3.50 7.73
C HIS A 224 0.63 -2.73 6.99
N SER A 225 0.59 -1.41 7.14
CA SER A 225 -0.41 -0.54 6.51
C SER A 225 0.20 0.80 6.07
N ASP A 226 -0.59 1.61 5.37
CA ASP A 226 -0.24 2.99 5.03
C ASP A 226 -0.71 4.00 6.10
N ALA A 227 -1.10 3.53 7.27
CA ALA A 227 -1.58 4.35 8.36
C ALA A 227 -0.48 5.26 8.94
N VAL A 228 -0.89 6.42 9.45
CA VAL A 228 -0.05 7.33 10.23
C VAL A 228 -0.31 7.06 11.72
N VAL A 229 0.74 6.74 12.47
CA VAL A 229 0.60 6.38 13.88
C VAL A 229 1.29 7.40 14.76
N VAL A 230 0.50 8.06 15.63
CA VAL A 230 0.98 9.02 16.63
C VAL A 230 1.19 8.31 17.96
N ILE A 231 2.35 8.53 18.59
CA ILE A 231 2.76 7.88 19.83
C ILE A 231 3.23 8.95 20.82
N VAL A 232 2.76 8.88 22.07
CA VAL A 232 3.34 9.63 23.18
C VAL A 232 3.96 8.63 24.14
N SER A 233 5.22 8.86 24.49
CA SER A 233 5.94 7.99 25.45
C SER A 233 5.46 8.22 26.87
N GLU A 234 5.11 7.17 27.60
CA GLU A 234 4.80 7.26 29.02
C GLU A 234 6.04 7.46 29.90
N GLU A 235 7.22 7.14 29.40
CA GLU A 235 8.48 7.29 30.13
C GLU A 235 9.04 8.72 30.00
N THR A 236 9.06 9.24 28.78
CA THR A 236 9.73 10.51 28.47
C THR A 236 8.77 11.67 28.15
N GLY A 237 7.51 11.37 27.82
CA GLY A 237 6.55 12.34 27.28
C GLY A 237 6.82 12.70 25.82
N SER A 238 7.84 12.14 25.17
CA SER A 238 8.20 12.47 23.79
C SER A 238 7.10 12.07 22.81
N ILE A 239 6.73 13.00 21.94
CA ILE A 239 5.80 12.75 20.84
C ILE A 239 6.59 12.20 19.65
N SER A 240 6.08 11.14 19.05
CA SER A 240 6.66 10.47 17.89
C SER A 240 5.60 10.11 16.88
N VAL A 241 5.98 9.98 15.60
CA VAL A 241 5.08 9.51 14.52
C VAL A 241 5.76 8.39 13.76
N ALA A 242 5.03 7.28 13.55
CA ALA A 242 5.48 6.17 12.73
C ALA A 242 4.73 6.17 11.38
N ILE A 243 5.48 6.08 10.27
CA ILE A 243 4.98 6.04 8.90
C ILE A 243 5.88 5.13 8.08
N GLY A 244 5.31 4.13 7.38
CA GLY A 244 6.05 3.23 6.49
C GLY A 244 7.21 2.49 7.17
N GLY A 245 7.06 2.12 8.43
CA GLY A 245 8.09 1.45 9.23
C GLY A 245 9.17 2.39 9.82
N MET A 246 9.11 3.68 9.53
CA MET A 246 10.05 4.69 10.06
C MET A 246 9.44 5.45 11.21
N LEU A 247 10.24 5.75 12.24
CA LEU A 247 9.85 6.51 13.44
C LEU A 247 10.52 7.88 13.46
N LYS A 248 9.73 8.96 13.40
CA LYS A 248 10.17 10.33 13.65
C LYS A 248 9.90 10.65 15.11
N ARG A 249 10.95 11.02 15.88
CA ARG A 249 10.88 11.23 17.33
C ARG A 249 11.04 12.70 17.70
N HIS A 250 10.67 13.02 18.96
CA HIS A 250 10.85 14.34 19.58
C HIS A 250 10.15 15.48 18.81
N LEU A 251 8.93 15.23 18.33
CA LEU A 251 8.16 16.22 17.59
C LEU A 251 7.57 17.26 18.55
N GLN A 252 7.66 18.53 18.17
CA GLN A 252 6.92 19.63 18.79
C GLN A 252 5.48 19.68 18.24
N ALA A 253 4.58 20.35 18.93
CA ALA A 253 3.18 20.43 18.53
C ALA A 253 2.99 20.96 17.10
N GLU A 254 3.71 22.00 16.72
CA GLU A 254 3.64 22.63 15.39
C GLU A 254 4.14 21.64 14.31
N THR A 255 5.24 20.94 14.58
CA THR A 255 5.80 19.95 13.65
C THR A 255 4.88 18.74 13.51
N LEU A 256 4.24 18.29 14.61
CA LEU A 256 3.23 17.24 14.59
C LEU A 256 2.03 17.64 13.72
N SER A 257 1.50 18.85 13.93
CA SER A 257 0.39 19.39 13.16
C SER A 257 0.71 19.43 11.66
N GLN A 258 1.83 20.04 11.28
CA GLN A 258 2.26 20.10 9.89
C GLN A 258 2.43 18.72 9.26
N LEU A 259 3.03 17.78 9.99
CA LEU A 259 3.24 16.42 9.50
C LEU A 259 1.91 15.70 9.29
N LEU A 260 0.97 15.79 10.23
CA LEU A 260 -0.35 15.17 10.10
C LEU A 260 -1.15 15.79 8.94
N HIS A 261 -1.13 17.11 8.77
CA HIS A 261 -1.78 17.76 7.63
C HIS A 261 -1.17 17.29 6.29
N ASN A 262 0.17 17.25 6.18
CA ASN A 262 0.84 16.83 4.95
C ASN A 262 0.56 15.36 4.58
N GLU A 263 0.41 14.47 5.58
CA GLU A 263 0.21 13.05 5.35
C GLU A 263 -1.26 12.65 5.19
N LEU A 264 -2.18 13.35 5.84
CA LEU A 264 -3.59 12.97 5.92
C LEU A 264 -4.49 13.80 5.01
N MET A 265 -4.17 15.09 4.81
CA MET A 265 -4.95 15.93 3.91
C MET A 265 -4.60 15.61 2.46
N PRO A 266 -5.59 15.58 1.55
CA PRO A 266 -5.28 15.45 0.14
C PRO A 266 -4.42 16.62 -0.29
N GLN A 267 -3.21 16.34 -0.75
CA GLN A 267 -2.41 17.36 -1.42
C GLN A 267 -3.24 17.84 -2.61
N GLN A 268 -3.59 19.12 -2.64
CA GLN A 268 -4.03 19.76 -3.86
C GLN A 268 -2.86 19.60 -4.82
N GLU A 269 -2.96 18.62 -5.73
CA GLU A 269 -2.07 18.61 -6.90
C GLU A 269 -2.31 19.96 -7.55
N GLU A 270 -1.33 20.87 -7.44
CA GLU A 270 -1.30 22.03 -8.30
C GLU A 270 -1.49 21.50 -9.73
N PRO A 271 -2.51 21.99 -10.47
CA PRO A 271 -2.70 21.52 -11.82
C PRO A 271 -1.38 21.74 -12.55
N ASP A 272 -0.76 20.64 -12.96
CA ASP A 272 0.51 20.58 -13.67
C ASP A 272 0.44 21.57 -14.86
N ARG A 273 0.90 22.81 -14.64
CA ARG A 273 0.94 23.88 -15.65
C ARG A 273 1.91 23.53 -16.78
N ALA A 274 2.51 22.34 -16.74
CA ALA A 274 3.52 21.90 -17.69
C ALA A 274 3.03 20.87 -18.73
N ARG A 275 1.73 20.61 -18.86
CA ARG A 275 1.24 19.70 -19.92
C ARG A 275 0.03 20.29 -20.63
N PHE A 276 0.29 21.03 -21.68
CA PHE A 276 -0.26 21.06 -23.03
C PHE A 276 -0.15 22.44 -23.65
N PRO A 277 0.87 22.70 -24.48
CA PRO A 277 0.94 23.89 -25.31
C PRO A 277 0.05 23.77 -26.57
N LEU A 278 -0.97 22.86 -26.56
CA LEU A 278 -1.90 22.73 -27.70
C LEU A 278 -2.75 23.97 -27.95
N ARG A 279 -2.98 24.82 -26.95
CA ARG A 279 -3.71 26.08 -27.13
C ARG A 279 -2.86 27.18 -27.78
N GLU A 280 -1.54 27.14 -27.62
CA GLU A 280 -0.64 28.10 -28.30
C GLU A 280 -0.41 27.72 -29.76
N LEU A 281 -0.30 26.43 -30.08
CA LEU A 281 -0.19 25.93 -31.45
C LEU A 281 -1.44 26.25 -32.32
N LEU A 282 -2.62 26.29 -31.73
CA LEU A 282 -3.85 26.66 -32.43
C LEU A 282 -4.00 28.20 -32.58
N ARG A 283 -3.34 28.97 -31.73
CA ARG A 283 -3.37 30.43 -31.82
C ARG A 283 -2.37 30.99 -32.84
N THR A 284 -1.25 30.35 -33.07
CA THR A 284 -0.26 30.69 -34.09
C THR A 284 -0.75 30.32 -35.49
N ARG A 285 -1.53 29.24 -35.62
CA ARG A 285 -2.15 28.84 -36.93
C ARG A 285 -3.26 29.77 -37.38
N ARG A 286 -3.92 30.47 -36.46
CA ARG A 286 -4.99 31.44 -36.78
C ARG A 286 -4.45 32.84 -37.13
N LYS A 287 -3.22 33.19 -36.69
CA LYS A 287 -2.56 34.45 -37.07
C LYS A 287 -1.82 34.40 -38.41
N GLY A 288 -1.44 33.19 -38.87
CA GLY A 288 -0.82 33.01 -40.19
C GLY A 288 -1.84 33.05 -41.36
N ALA A 289 -3.11 32.72 -41.08
CA ALA A 289 -4.16 32.69 -42.11
C ALA A 289 -4.83 34.09 -42.37
N GLN A 290 -4.52 35.11 -41.57
CA GLN A 290 -5.05 36.47 -41.76
C GLN A 290 -4.09 37.42 -42.49
N ASN A 291 -2.82 37.03 -42.66
CA ASN A 291 -1.83 37.87 -43.37
C ASN A 291 -1.68 37.51 -44.86
N ASP A 292 -2.33 36.42 -45.32
CA ASP A 292 -2.28 36.03 -46.73
C ASP A 292 -3.52 36.52 -47.53
N GLU A 293 -4.42 37.32 -46.92
CA GLU A 293 -5.56 37.96 -47.61
C GLU A 293 -5.40 39.49 -47.78
N GLU A 294 -4.25 40.08 -47.45
CA GLU A 294 -3.96 41.51 -47.60
C GLU A 294 -2.73 41.80 -48.47
N GLU A 295 -2.31 40.92 -49.44
CA GLU A 295 -1.38 41.27 -50.52
C GLU A 295 -2.00 41.03 -51.90
#